data_9f28b72a031c869e32d45d9aa64ba8cb
#
_entry.id   9f28b72a031c869e32d45d9aa64ba8cb
#
_cell.length_a   1.000
_cell.length_b   1.000
_cell.length_c   1.000
_cell.angle_alpha   90.00
_cell.angle_beta   90.00
_cell.angle_gamma   90.00
#
_symmetry.space_group_name_H-M   'P 1'
#
loop_
_entity.id
_entity.type
_entity.pdbx_description
1 polymer ?
#
loop_
_entity_poly.entity_id
_entity_poly.type
_entity_poly.pdbx_seq_one_letter_code
_entity_poly.pdbx_strand_id
1 'polypeptide(L)'
;MALLTEEMKTKAEVYHGDEICREKLNLLLAEIGLPNGIVTASQEIEEYGYVKGVGLVWLKHRKKAEQKVADNVVVSYDTVVSAYVEPHRIRKLRGVKAKEFLNVWVKLTEIQVEGRGGSPATAELTITFKTPVGISRSFPVSAFE
;
A
#
# COMPACT_ATOMS: atom_id res chain seq x y z
N MET A 1 -6.05 -14.44 7.70
CA MET A 1 -6.56 -13.15 7.29
C MET A 1 -7.06 -12.35 8.47
N ALA A 2 -6.71 -11.09 8.52
CA ALA A 2 -7.31 -10.22 9.49
C ALA A 2 -8.79 -10.11 9.17
N LEU A 3 -9.61 -10.71 9.99
CA LEU A 3 -11.04 -10.71 9.75
C LEU A 3 -11.66 -9.41 10.22
N LEU A 4 -12.49 -8.85 9.37
CA LEU A 4 -13.23 -7.66 9.69
C LEU A 4 -14.41 -8.06 10.57
N THR A 5 -14.32 -7.79 11.85
CA THR A 5 -15.41 -8.08 12.77
C THR A 5 -16.52 -7.06 12.63
N GLU A 6 -17.73 -7.39 13.10
CA GLU A 6 -18.83 -6.44 13.09
C GLU A 6 -18.50 -5.21 13.94
N GLU A 7 -17.78 -5.41 15.05
CA GLU A 7 -17.34 -4.32 15.90
C GLU A 7 -16.39 -3.38 15.15
N MET A 8 -15.45 -3.93 14.39
CA MET A 8 -14.51 -3.14 13.59
C MET A 8 -15.25 -2.37 12.51
N LYS A 9 -16.23 -3.00 11.85
CA LYS A 9 -17.02 -2.34 10.81
C LYS A 9 -17.78 -1.16 11.35
N THR A 10 -18.33 -1.26 12.55
CA THR A 10 -19.10 -0.15 13.15
C THR A 10 -18.23 1.03 13.54
N LYS A 11 -16.93 0.78 13.79
CA LYS A 11 -15.99 1.84 14.14
C LYS A 11 -15.23 2.39 12.94
N ALA A 12 -15.41 1.79 11.78
CA ALA A 12 -14.68 2.17 10.59
C ALA A 12 -15.23 3.44 9.95
N GLU A 13 -14.33 4.24 9.40
CA GLU A 13 -14.71 5.28 8.46
C GLU A 13 -14.77 4.61 7.10
N VAL A 14 -15.92 4.64 6.44
CA VAL A 14 -16.10 4.00 5.14
C VAL A 14 -16.59 5.02 4.13
N TYR A 15 -15.96 5.04 2.98
CA TYR A 15 -16.32 5.94 1.88
C TYR A 15 -16.52 5.13 0.61
N HIS A 16 -17.40 5.61 -0.25
CA HIS A 16 -17.71 4.97 -1.52
C HIS A 16 -17.53 5.95 -2.66
N GLY A 17 -17.01 5.47 -3.78
CA GLY A 17 -16.79 6.29 -4.96
C GLY A 17 -15.32 6.65 -5.12
N ASP A 18 -14.83 6.56 -6.37
CA ASP A 18 -13.41 6.69 -6.65
C ASP A 18 -12.77 7.99 -6.15
N GLU A 19 -13.40 9.11 -6.43
CA GLU A 19 -12.83 10.41 -6.09
C GLU A 19 -12.57 10.56 -4.60
N ILE A 20 -13.60 10.30 -3.77
CA ILE A 20 -13.45 10.45 -2.32
C ILE A 20 -12.53 9.39 -1.73
N CYS A 21 -12.59 8.17 -2.26
CA CYS A 21 -11.72 7.09 -1.80
C CYS A 21 -10.25 7.41 -2.05
N ARG A 22 -9.92 7.94 -3.23
CA ARG A 22 -8.55 8.34 -3.55
C ARG A 22 -8.09 9.47 -2.66
N GLU A 23 -8.94 10.45 -2.43
CA GLU A 23 -8.62 11.56 -1.54
C GLU A 23 -8.28 11.07 -0.14
N LYS A 24 -9.13 10.22 0.42
CA LYS A 24 -8.91 9.69 1.77
C LYS A 24 -7.67 8.80 1.84
N LEU A 25 -7.45 7.97 0.82
CA LEU A 25 -6.27 7.13 0.78
C LEU A 25 -4.99 7.97 0.69
N ASN A 26 -4.98 9.00 -0.14
CA ASN A 26 -3.81 9.87 -0.27
C ASN A 26 -3.52 10.61 1.03
N LEU A 27 -4.55 11.05 1.74
CA LEU A 27 -4.38 11.68 3.05
C LEU A 27 -3.78 10.70 4.06
N LEU A 28 -4.26 9.47 4.06
CA LEU A 28 -3.72 8.44 4.96
C LEU A 28 -2.26 8.15 4.65
N LEU A 29 -1.91 7.96 3.38
CA LEU A 29 -0.53 7.70 2.99
C LEU A 29 0.40 8.85 3.37
N ALA A 30 -0.05 10.08 3.17
CA ALA A 30 0.73 11.25 3.59
C ALA A 30 0.92 11.27 5.10
N GLU A 31 -0.12 10.95 5.86
CA GLU A 31 -0.06 10.93 7.31
C GLU A 31 0.93 9.90 7.84
N ILE A 32 1.01 8.73 7.22
CA ILE A 32 1.94 7.69 7.65
C ILE A 32 3.32 7.79 6.97
N GLY A 33 3.51 8.77 6.09
CA GLY A 33 4.82 9.03 5.49
C GLY A 33 5.17 8.14 4.31
N LEU A 34 4.17 7.66 3.58
CA LEU A 34 4.38 6.85 2.39
C LEU A 34 4.04 7.63 1.12
N PRO A 35 4.73 7.36 0.01
CA PRO A 35 4.42 8.03 -1.24
C PRO A 35 3.10 7.52 -1.81
N ASN A 36 2.35 8.40 -2.47
CA ASN A 36 1.07 8.01 -3.06
C ASN A 36 1.21 7.28 -4.40
N GLY A 37 2.39 7.29 -5.00
CA GLY A 37 2.63 6.62 -6.28
C GLY A 37 2.42 5.11 -6.27
N ILE A 38 2.38 4.50 -5.09
CA ILE A 38 2.13 3.06 -4.99
C ILE A 38 0.67 2.69 -5.26
N VAL A 39 -0.24 3.66 -5.28
CA VAL A 39 -1.67 3.39 -5.52
C VAL A 39 -2.34 4.36 -6.49
N THR A 40 -1.65 5.40 -6.95
CA THR A 40 -2.29 6.47 -7.72
C THR A 40 -2.83 6.05 -9.07
N ALA A 41 -2.21 5.09 -9.72
CA ALA A 41 -2.65 4.64 -11.04
C ALA A 41 -3.50 3.38 -10.97
N SER A 42 -3.88 2.95 -9.78
CA SER A 42 -4.73 1.78 -9.63
C SER A 42 -6.11 2.04 -10.23
N GLN A 43 -6.84 0.97 -10.44
CA GLN A 43 -8.20 1.05 -10.96
C GLN A 43 -9.13 1.80 -10.02
N GLU A 44 -10.31 2.10 -10.54
CA GLU A 44 -11.35 2.78 -9.78
C GLU A 44 -11.58 2.10 -8.42
N ILE A 45 -11.51 2.91 -7.37
CA ILE A 45 -11.74 2.43 -6.00
C ILE A 45 -13.22 2.59 -5.68
N GLU A 46 -13.89 1.48 -5.40
CA GLU A 46 -15.31 1.50 -5.07
C GLU A 46 -15.55 1.78 -3.60
N GLU A 47 -14.66 1.30 -2.75
CA GLU A 47 -14.83 1.47 -1.30
C GLU A 47 -13.47 1.60 -0.62
N TYR A 48 -13.39 2.52 0.33
CA TYR A 48 -12.26 2.70 1.23
C TYR A 48 -12.78 2.60 2.65
N GLY A 49 -12.11 1.80 3.49
CA GLY A 49 -12.44 1.70 4.90
C GLY A 49 -11.20 1.81 5.76
N TYR A 50 -11.33 2.45 6.89
CA TYR A 50 -10.22 2.65 7.82
C TYR A 50 -10.70 2.58 9.26
N VAL A 51 -10.07 1.74 10.07
CA VAL A 51 -10.34 1.63 11.51
C VAL A 51 -9.15 2.22 12.24
N LYS A 52 -9.26 3.48 12.63
CA LYS A 52 -8.17 4.24 13.21
C LYS A 52 -7.55 3.58 14.44
N GLY A 53 -8.37 3.03 15.32
CA GLY A 53 -7.89 2.46 16.59
C GLY A 53 -6.92 1.29 16.42
N VAL A 54 -7.04 0.51 15.36
CA VAL A 54 -6.19 -0.65 15.10
C VAL A 54 -5.32 -0.49 13.85
N GLY A 55 -5.55 0.55 13.06
CA GLY A 55 -4.77 0.80 11.86
C GLY A 55 -5.17 -0.04 10.66
N LEU A 56 -6.30 -0.71 10.70
CA LEU A 56 -6.76 -1.54 9.58
C LEU A 56 -7.33 -0.66 8.46
N VAL A 57 -6.86 -0.89 7.24
CA VAL A 57 -7.37 -0.23 6.05
C VAL A 57 -7.72 -1.27 5.00
N TRP A 58 -8.77 -1.02 4.24
CA TRP A 58 -9.10 -1.86 3.10
C TRP A 58 -9.58 -1.01 1.93
N LEU A 59 -9.35 -1.56 0.73
CA LEU A 59 -9.81 -0.96 -0.51
C LEU A 59 -10.56 -2.04 -1.29
N LYS A 60 -11.66 -1.65 -1.92
CA LYS A 60 -12.35 -2.52 -2.87
C LYS A 60 -12.29 -1.86 -4.23
N HIS A 61 -11.85 -2.63 -5.22
CA HIS A 61 -11.76 -2.20 -6.60
C HIS A 61 -12.78 -2.96 -7.43
N ARG A 62 -13.26 -2.34 -8.50
CA ARG A 62 -14.19 -3.00 -9.40
C ARG A 62 -13.53 -4.20 -10.10
N LYS A 63 -12.27 -4.07 -10.47
CA LYS A 63 -11.52 -5.09 -11.21
C LYS A 63 -10.11 -5.19 -10.67
N LYS A 64 -9.48 -6.32 -10.93
CA LYS A 64 -8.03 -6.44 -10.71
C LYS A 64 -7.30 -5.45 -11.61
N ALA A 65 -6.19 -4.93 -11.15
CA ALA A 65 -5.40 -3.96 -11.89
C ALA A 65 -3.93 -4.32 -11.85
N GLU A 66 -3.21 -3.95 -12.89
CA GLU A 66 -1.76 -4.06 -12.94
C GLU A 66 -1.19 -2.70 -13.26
N GLN A 67 -0.10 -2.36 -12.60
CA GLN A 67 0.55 -1.06 -12.77
C GLN A 67 2.06 -1.25 -12.76
N LYS A 68 2.72 -0.65 -13.75
CA LYS A 68 4.18 -0.59 -13.76
C LYS A 68 4.60 0.52 -12.80
N VAL A 69 5.23 0.16 -11.70
CA VAL A 69 5.62 1.11 -10.64
C VAL A 69 7.07 1.55 -10.74
N ALA A 70 7.91 0.74 -11.41
CA ALA A 70 9.31 1.05 -11.63
C ALA A 70 9.77 0.25 -12.83
N ASP A 71 11.00 0.49 -13.30
CA ASP A 71 11.54 -0.27 -14.43
C ASP A 71 11.53 -1.76 -14.09
N ASN A 72 10.92 -2.54 -14.97
CA ASN A 72 10.83 -3.99 -14.84
C ASN A 72 10.04 -4.49 -13.62
N VAL A 73 9.28 -3.62 -12.96
CA VAL A 73 8.46 -4.01 -11.82
C VAL A 73 7.01 -3.69 -12.10
N VAL A 74 6.17 -4.71 -12.11
CA VAL A 74 4.72 -4.57 -12.27
C VAL A 74 4.05 -5.03 -10.99
N VAL A 75 3.11 -4.24 -10.49
CA VAL A 75 2.34 -4.57 -9.29
C VAL A 75 0.92 -4.89 -9.69
N SER A 76 0.39 -5.97 -9.14
CA SER A 76 -0.99 -6.39 -9.36
C SER A 76 -1.79 -6.16 -8.10
N TYR A 77 -2.95 -5.54 -8.25
CA TYR A 77 -3.89 -5.28 -7.15
C TYR A 77 -5.13 -6.12 -7.35
N ASP A 78 -5.50 -6.86 -6.33
CA ASP A 78 -6.72 -7.65 -6.34
C ASP A 78 -7.94 -6.76 -6.13
N THR A 79 -9.14 -7.31 -6.27
CA THR A 79 -10.37 -6.55 -6.05
C THR A 79 -10.53 -6.11 -4.60
N VAL A 80 -9.95 -6.85 -3.66
CA VAL A 80 -9.90 -6.46 -2.25
C VAL A 80 -8.45 -6.42 -1.81
N VAL A 81 -8.03 -5.26 -1.31
CA VAL A 81 -6.70 -5.04 -0.74
C VAL A 81 -6.89 -4.62 0.70
N SER A 82 -6.17 -5.24 1.61
CA SER A 82 -6.24 -4.87 3.02
C SER A 82 -4.86 -4.89 3.65
N ALA A 83 -4.71 -4.12 4.72
CA ALA A 83 -3.44 -4.03 5.42
C ALA A 83 -3.61 -3.33 6.76
N TYR A 84 -2.59 -3.44 7.60
CA TYR A 84 -2.45 -2.64 8.80
C TYR A 84 -1.41 -1.57 8.56
N VAL A 85 -1.71 -0.34 8.92
CA VAL A 85 -0.82 0.80 8.72
C VAL A 85 -0.32 1.36 10.04
N GLU A 86 0.92 1.83 10.02
CA GLU A 86 1.54 2.53 11.13
C GLU A 86 2.55 3.52 10.53
N PRO A 87 3.14 4.42 11.33
CA PRO A 87 4.08 5.39 10.76
C PRO A 87 5.17 4.71 9.93
N HIS A 88 5.29 5.15 8.67
CA HIS A 88 6.30 4.70 7.71
C HIS A 88 6.23 3.21 7.34
N ARG A 89 5.09 2.54 7.62
CA ARG A 89 5.01 1.10 7.41
C ARG A 89 3.60 0.61 7.13
N ILE A 90 3.52 -0.36 6.21
CA ILE A 90 2.31 -1.12 5.96
C ILE A 90 2.64 -2.58 6.26
N ARG A 91 1.86 -3.22 7.12
CA ARG A 91 2.05 -4.61 7.52
C ARG A 91 0.85 -5.46 7.16
N LYS A 92 1.08 -6.76 7.08
CA LYS A 92 0.02 -7.75 6.80
C LYS A 92 -0.77 -7.38 5.55
N LEU A 93 -0.04 -6.94 4.54
CA LEU A 93 -0.62 -6.56 3.27
C LEU A 93 -1.19 -7.78 2.56
N ARG A 94 -2.39 -7.65 2.02
CA ARG A 94 -3.07 -8.69 1.27
C ARG A 94 -3.67 -8.13 0.00
N GLY A 95 -3.64 -8.94 -1.06
CA GLY A 95 -4.23 -8.55 -2.33
C GLY A 95 -3.27 -7.83 -3.26
N VAL A 96 -1.99 -7.81 -2.95
CA VAL A 96 -0.98 -7.14 -3.78
C VAL A 96 0.15 -8.11 -4.10
N LYS A 97 0.51 -8.18 -5.37
CA LYS A 97 1.61 -9.02 -5.85
C LYS A 97 2.50 -8.18 -6.75
N ALA A 98 3.76 -8.58 -6.84
CA ALA A 98 4.70 -7.91 -7.73
C ALA A 98 5.40 -8.92 -8.63
N LYS A 99 5.76 -8.45 -9.82
CA LYS A 99 6.49 -9.25 -10.79
C LYS A 99 7.65 -8.40 -11.30
N GLU A 100 8.84 -8.99 -11.31
CA GLU A 100 10.03 -8.37 -11.84
C GLU A 100 10.47 -9.08 -13.13
N PHE A 101 11.71 -8.83 -13.54
CA PHE A 101 12.24 -9.38 -14.79
C PHE A 101 12.21 -10.92 -14.89
N LEU A 102 12.14 -11.62 -13.75
CA LEU A 102 12.01 -13.09 -13.75
C LEU A 102 10.62 -13.57 -14.14
N ASN A 103 9.70 -12.65 -14.29
CA ASN A 103 8.34 -12.94 -14.72
C ASN A 103 7.56 -13.86 -13.78
N VAL A 104 7.87 -13.81 -12.49
CA VAL A 104 7.21 -14.60 -11.45
C VAL A 104 6.47 -13.65 -10.50
N TRP A 105 5.21 -13.94 -10.23
CA TRP A 105 4.42 -13.17 -9.28
C TRP A 105 4.76 -13.57 -7.85
N VAL A 106 5.06 -12.58 -7.02
CA VAL A 106 5.37 -12.78 -5.60
C VAL A 106 4.45 -11.91 -4.77
N LYS A 107 3.85 -12.48 -3.74
CA LYS A 107 2.99 -11.72 -2.83
C LYS A 107 3.82 -10.71 -2.06
N LEU A 108 3.27 -9.50 -1.91
CA LEU A 108 3.86 -8.48 -1.06
C LEU A 108 3.12 -8.52 0.28
N THR A 109 3.87 -8.53 1.38
CA THR A 109 3.31 -8.60 2.72
C THR A 109 3.60 -7.37 3.57
N GLU A 110 4.61 -6.60 3.19
CA GLU A 110 5.01 -5.43 3.97
C GLU A 110 5.66 -4.40 3.07
N ILE A 111 5.39 -3.12 3.39
CA ILE A 111 6.02 -1.98 2.73
C ILE A 111 6.53 -1.07 3.85
N GLN A 112 7.79 -0.63 3.74
CA GLN A 112 8.41 0.18 4.77
C GLN A 112 9.25 1.30 4.15
N VAL A 113 9.16 2.50 4.72
CA VAL A 113 10.00 3.63 4.32
C VAL A 113 11.02 3.89 5.40
N GLU A 114 12.28 3.99 5.03
CA GLU A 114 13.38 4.24 5.97
C GLU A 114 14.27 5.37 5.47
N GLY A 115 14.77 6.14 6.41
CA GLY A 115 15.84 7.09 6.14
C GLY A 115 17.15 6.33 6.00
N ARG A 116 17.93 6.71 5.03
CA ARG A 116 19.24 6.11 4.82
C ARG A 116 20.26 6.93 5.59
N GLY A 117 20.71 6.46 6.72
CA GLY A 117 21.74 7.06 7.55
C GLY A 117 22.03 8.56 7.39
N GLY A 118 22.57 9.23 8.33
CA GLY A 118 22.97 10.61 8.20
C GLY A 118 21.86 11.60 8.53
N SER A 119 22.03 12.82 8.05
CA SER A 119 21.10 13.91 8.35
C SER A 119 19.76 13.74 7.64
N PRO A 120 18.64 13.91 8.33
CA PRO A 120 17.33 13.86 7.70
C PRO A 120 17.15 14.85 6.54
N ALA A 121 17.84 15.96 6.58
CA ALA A 121 17.73 16.98 5.55
C ALA A 121 18.37 16.56 4.22
N THR A 122 19.34 15.65 4.28
CA THR A 122 20.06 15.19 3.09
C THR A 122 19.88 13.69 2.84
N ALA A 123 19.22 12.98 3.77
CA ALA A 123 19.03 11.56 3.64
C ALA A 123 18.03 11.24 2.53
N GLU A 124 18.42 10.35 1.64
CA GLU A 124 17.51 9.80 0.66
C GLU A 124 16.66 8.77 1.33
N LEU A 125 15.33 8.91 1.22
CA LEU A 125 14.41 7.93 1.78
C LEU A 125 14.32 6.72 0.85
N THR A 126 14.27 5.55 1.45
CA THR A 126 14.18 4.28 0.74
C THR A 126 12.86 3.59 1.09
N ILE A 127 12.17 3.10 0.07
CA ILE A 127 10.98 2.28 0.26
C ILE A 127 11.33 0.83 -0.01
N THR A 128 11.00 -0.05 0.93
CA THR A 128 11.31 -1.48 0.84
C THR A 128 10.02 -2.29 0.80
N PHE A 129 9.95 -3.20 -0.18
CA PHE A 129 8.83 -4.13 -0.33
C PHE A 129 9.30 -5.50 0.11
N LYS A 130 8.55 -6.14 1.01
CA LYS A 130 8.92 -7.44 1.58
C LYS A 130 7.94 -8.53 1.18
N THR A 131 8.43 -9.76 1.11
CA THR A 131 7.65 -10.94 0.75
C THR A 131 7.67 -11.97 1.88
N PRO A 132 6.74 -12.95 1.88
CA PRO A 132 6.70 -13.98 2.93
C PRO A 132 7.93 -14.89 2.95
N VAL A 133 8.65 -14.98 1.83
CA VAL A 133 9.82 -15.87 1.75
C VAL A 133 11.13 -15.17 2.11
N GLY A 134 11.05 -13.97 2.68
CA GLY A 134 12.23 -13.26 3.13
C GLY A 134 12.96 -12.46 2.06
N ILE A 135 12.47 -12.45 0.84
CA ILE A 135 13.04 -11.63 -0.23
C ILE A 135 12.50 -10.22 -0.08
N SER A 136 13.38 -9.23 -0.22
CA SER A 136 12.97 -7.83 -0.21
C SER A 136 13.63 -7.05 -1.33
N ARG A 137 12.97 -5.96 -1.75
CA ARG A 137 13.50 -5.05 -2.76
C ARG A 137 13.31 -3.63 -2.28
N SER A 138 14.32 -2.82 -2.49
CA SER A 138 14.32 -1.42 -2.06
C SER A 138 14.52 -0.48 -3.24
N PHE A 139 13.85 0.66 -3.19
CA PHE A 139 13.91 1.69 -4.21
C PHE A 139 13.97 3.06 -3.54
N PRO A 140 14.51 4.08 -4.21
CA PRO A 140 14.36 5.45 -3.71
C PRO A 140 12.88 5.80 -3.67
N VAL A 141 12.45 6.50 -2.63
CA VAL A 141 11.05 6.95 -2.52
C VAL A 141 10.66 7.80 -3.74
N SER A 142 11.61 8.57 -4.28
CA SER A 142 11.37 9.42 -5.45
C SER A 142 10.85 8.65 -6.67
N ALA A 143 11.10 7.35 -6.74
CA ALA A 143 10.58 6.52 -7.83
C ALA A 143 9.07 6.36 -7.78
N PHE A 144 8.44 6.69 -6.65
CA PHE A 144 6.99 6.52 -6.43
C PHE A 144 6.28 7.83 -6.14
N GLU A 145 6.96 8.93 -6.27
CA GLU A 145 6.35 10.25 -6.06
C GLU A 145 5.72 10.80 -7.33
#